data_6c37dec1b4133233ddbbe27a7fc42a12
#
_entry.id   6c37dec1b4133233ddbbe27a7fc42a12
#
_cell.length_a   1.000
_cell.length_b   1.000
_cell.length_c   1.000
_cell.angle_alpha   90.00
_cell.angle_beta   90.00
_cell.angle_gamma   90.00
#
_symmetry.space_group_name_H-M   'P 1'
#
loop_
_entity.id
_entity.type
_entity.pdbx_description
1 polymer ?
#
loop_
_entity_poly.entity_id
_entity_poly.type
_entity_poly.pdbx_seq_one_letter_code
_entity_poly.pdbx_strand_id
1 'polypeptide(L)'
;MNNIYSNIQNTCANIDSKTDWRLHEFSHPERTIRLATSFSGIGAIEHSMHRLGLKCQIQFAGDIDANCKKAYFANYPISEAQWHTDVHDFDAKQYKGKVDLFVGGAPCQAFSLRGKHGGFEDTRGTLFREFARIVIECQPKVFIFENVKGMLSHDKGKTWKVIKETFENDCDYDVYYQVLNGKDYGVPQSRDRIYCIGFKKKTDFKYPAPIPLEKTVYDYLQKQFDKKYLLKQKGVNFITRSINYQKSYTQINGDILLCQKRNQQFNWHGDFVFHPKMIDDTNTPQTDENLFALKDYEESYFKDNHSERYAIRPCGEDCEIMEEVDTSMIDVQYGRFRKLTPRECLRLMGFDDTFKIVCSDTETYKQAGNSIIVDVLMALMKQIDITKYGHNG
;
A
#
# COMPACT_ATOMS: atom_id res chain seq x y z
N MET A 1 19.55 -20.26 -13.07
CA MET A 1 18.16 -19.79 -13.33
C MET A 1 17.07 -20.88 -13.28
N ASN A 2 17.36 -22.15 -13.06
CA ASN A 2 16.35 -23.22 -13.21
C ASN A 2 15.84 -23.87 -11.91
N ASN A 3 16.15 -23.35 -10.72
CA ASN A 3 15.77 -24.05 -9.48
C ASN A 3 14.86 -23.27 -8.52
N ILE A 4 14.56 -22.00 -8.80
CA ILE A 4 13.66 -21.21 -7.95
C ILE A 4 12.20 -21.35 -8.39
N TYR A 5 11.94 -21.54 -9.67
CA TYR A 5 10.59 -21.76 -10.19
C TYR A 5 9.95 -23.09 -9.77
N SER A 6 10.74 -24.11 -9.41
CA SER A 6 10.21 -25.41 -8.99
C SER A 6 9.59 -25.41 -7.59
N ASN A 7 9.98 -24.51 -6.70
CA ASN A 7 9.41 -24.45 -5.35
C ASN A 7 8.10 -23.67 -5.23
N ILE A 8 7.82 -22.76 -6.19
CA ILE A 8 6.53 -22.03 -6.21
C ILE A 8 5.42 -22.90 -6.76
N GLN A 9 5.71 -23.81 -7.70
CA GLN A 9 4.71 -24.70 -8.29
C GLN A 9 4.23 -25.81 -7.35
N ASN A 10 5.00 -26.18 -6.32
CA ASN A 10 4.62 -27.25 -5.40
C ASN A 10 3.75 -26.83 -4.22
N THR A 11 3.46 -25.53 -4.05
CA THR A 11 2.52 -25.01 -3.04
C THR A 11 1.09 -24.77 -3.58
N CYS A 12 0.83 -25.05 -4.83
CA CYS A 12 -0.52 -25.02 -5.41
C CYS A 12 -1.39 -26.24 -5.02
N ALA A 13 -1.09 -26.89 -3.90
CA ALA A 13 -1.90 -28.00 -3.38
C ALA A 13 -3.16 -27.45 -2.72
N ASN A 14 -4.31 -27.59 -3.39
CA ASN A 14 -5.67 -27.49 -2.84
C ASN A 14 -5.97 -26.22 -2.04
N ILE A 15 -6.05 -25.08 -2.74
CA ILE A 15 -6.76 -23.92 -2.18
C ILE A 15 -8.22 -24.34 -2.08
N ASP A 16 -8.70 -24.51 -0.85
CA ASP A 16 -10.14 -24.74 -0.62
C ASP A 16 -10.88 -23.52 -1.19
N SER A 17 -11.72 -23.75 -2.20
CA SER A 17 -12.52 -22.70 -2.85
C SER A 17 -13.37 -21.89 -1.86
N LYS A 18 -13.59 -22.43 -0.65
CA LYS A 18 -14.28 -21.75 0.44
C LYS A 18 -13.44 -20.70 1.16
N THR A 19 -12.13 -20.74 1.03
CA THR A 19 -11.21 -19.81 1.71
C THR A 19 -10.62 -18.77 0.79
N ASP A 20 -10.62 -18.98 -0.53
CA ASP A 20 -10.15 -17.99 -1.49
C ASP A 20 -11.22 -16.90 -1.71
N TRP A 21 -10.98 -15.73 -1.14
CA TRP A 21 -11.89 -14.60 -1.22
C TRP A 21 -12.17 -14.15 -2.67
N ARG A 22 -11.28 -14.43 -3.62
CA ARG A 22 -11.46 -14.08 -5.04
C ARG A 22 -12.67 -14.81 -5.65
N LEU A 23 -12.96 -16.01 -5.16
CA LEU A 23 -14.03 -16.87 -5.61
C LEU A 23 -15.38 -16.62 -4.90
N HIS A 24 -15.39 -15.81 -3.82
CA HIS A 24 -16.65 -15.48 -3.15
C HIS A 24 -17.55 -14.66 -4.07
N GLU A 25 -18.79 -15.05 -4.23
CA GLU A 25 -19.79 -14.29 -4.97
C GLU A 25 -20.54 -13.34 -4.03
N PHE A 26 -20.97 -12.22 -4.58
CA PHE A 26 -21.85 -11.30 -3.86
C PHE A 26 -23.28 -11.78 -3.88
N SER A 27 -23.97 -11.73 -2.74
CA SER A 27 -25.37 -12.18 -2.63
C SER A 27 -26.34 -11.28 -3.41
N HIS A 28 -26.01 -10.00 -3.58
CA HIS A 28 -26.86 -9.00 -4.21
C HIS A 28 -26.07 -8.07 -5.13
N PRO A 29 -25.44 -8.58 -6.22
CA PRO A 29 -24.58 -7.79 -7.10
C PRO A 29 -25.32 -6.65 -7.82
N GLU A 30 -26.65 -6.72 -7.89
CA GLU A 30 -27.52 -5.68 -8.46
C GLU A 30 -27.63 -4.42 -7.59
N ARG A 31 -27.38 -4.54 -6.28
CA ARG A 31 -27.54 -3.43 -5.33
C ARG A 31 -26.47 -2.36 -5.47
N THR A 32 -26.86 -1.14 -5.18
CA THR A 32 -25.96 0.01 -5.12
C THR A 32 -25.49 0.23 -3.69
N ILE A 33 -24.19 0.43 -3.51
CA ILE A 33 -23.55 0.72 -2.21
C ILE A 33 -23.43 2.24 -2.07
N ARG A 34 -24.05 2.81 -1.04
CA ARG A 34 -23.87 4.21 -0.66
C ARG A 34 -22.59 4.35 0.17
N LEU A 35 -21.54 4.79 -0.53
CA LEU A 35 -20.19 4.90 0.02
C LEU A 35 -19.94 6.30 0.56
N ALA A 36 -19.28 6.37 1.71
CA ALA A 36 -18.70 7.60 2.25
C ALA A 36 -17.26 7.37 2.63
N THR A 37 -16.41 8.39 2.46
CA THR A 37 -14.99 8.30 2.83
C THR A 37 -14.50 9.60 3.47
N SER A 38 -13.54 9.48 4.38
CA SER A 38 -12.75 10.60 4.91
C SER A 38 -11.29 10.20 4.96
N PHE A 39 -10.39 11.17 4.83
CA PHE A 39 -8.97 10.88 4.56
C PHE A 39 -8.86 10.03 3.28
N SER A 40 -9.64 10.41 2.30
CA SER A 40 -9.96 9.60 1.11
C SER A 40 -8.74 9.37 0.21
N GLY A 41 -7.72 10.23 0.32
CA GLY A 41 -6.53 10.16 -0.52
C GLY A 41 -6.91 10.18 -1.99
N ILE A 42 -6.49 9.15 -2.71
CA ILE A 42 -6.77 8.98 -4.14
C ILE A 42 -7.89 7.97 -4.44
N GLY A 43 -8.67 7.59 -3.42
CA GLY A 43 -9.87 6.76 -3.60
C GLY A 43 -9.57 5.26 -3.76
N ALA A 44 -8.82 4.67 -2.81
CA ALA A 44 -8.52 3.24 -2.85
C ALA A 44 -9.78 2.35 -2.72
N ILE A 45 -10.75 2.75 -1.91
CA ILE A 45 -11.99 2.00 -1.75
C ILE A 45 -12.89 2.13 -2.98
N GLU A 46 -12.98 3.31 -3.56
CA GLU A 46 -13.70 3.56 -4.81
C GLU A 46 -13.10 2.71 -5.94
N HIS A 47 -11.77 2.64 -6.00
CA HIS A 47 -11.08 1.80 -6.97
C HIS A 47 -11.31 0.30 -6.72
N SER A 48 -11.40 -0.13 -5.46
CA SER A 48 -11.75 -1.51 -5.12
C SER A 48 -13.17 -1.86 -5.57
N MET A 49 -14.13 -0.96 -5.38
CA MET A 49 -15.50 -1.12 -5.87
C MET A 49 -15.55 -1.24 -7.39
N HIS A 50 -14.82 -0.37 -8.10
CA HIS A 50 -14.69 -0.41 -9.55
C HIS A 50 -14.12 -1.75 -10.03
N ARG A 51 -13.01 -2.21 -9.47
CA ARG A 51 -12.38 -3.50 -9.82
C ARG A 51 -13.26 -4.72 -9.51
N LEU A 52 -14.12 -4.62 -8.51
CA LEU A 52 -15.10 -5.65 -8.16
C LEU A 52 -16.38 -5.59 -9.01
N GLY A 53 -16.53 -4.58 -9.87
CA GLY A 53 -17.73 -4.37 -10.67
C GLY A 53 -18.97 -4.00 -9.86
N LEU A 54 -18.78 -3.46 -8.65
CA LEU A 54 -19.88 -3.07 -7.77
C LEU A 54 -20.44 -1.69 -8.14
N LYS A 55 -21.76 -1.56 -8.06
CA LYS A 55 -22.45 -0.27 -8.17
C LYS A 55 -22.19 0.54 -6.91
N CYS A 56 -21.60 1.72 -7.07
CA CYS A 56 -21.24 2.60 -5.96
C CYS A 56 -21.81 4.00 -6.18
N GLN A 57 -22.44 4.55 -5.14
CA GLN A 57 -22.88 5.94 -5.07
C GLN A 57 -22.13 6.64 -3.96
N ILE A 58 -21.23 7.55 -4.30
CA ILE A 58 -20.48 8.34 -3.33
C ILE A 58 -21.43 9.35 -2.68
N GLN A 59 -21.59 9.25 -1.37
CA GLN A 59 -22.39 10.19 -0.58
C GLN A 59 -21.55 11.41 -0.23
N PHE A 60 -20.35 11.21 0.28
CA PHE A 60 -19.33 12.22 0.49
C PHE A 60 -17.93 11.60 0.48
N ALA A 61 -16.94 12.43 0.17
CA ALA A 61 -15.52 12.10 0.31
C ALA A 61 -14.76 13.34 0.75
N GLY A 62 -13.56 13.16 1.32
CA GLY A 62 -12.76 14.32 1.71
C GLY A 62 -11.31 14.01 2.04
N ASP A 63 -10.47 14.98 1.73
CA ASP A 63 -9.05 14.99 2.08
C ASP A 63 -8.53 16.43 2.08
N ILE A 64 -7.62 16.75 2.99
CA ILE A 64 -7.04 18.08 3.10
C ILE A 64 -6.03 18.39 1.99
N ASP A 65 -5.48 17.37 1.33
CA ASP A 65 -4.50 17.54 0.26
C ASP A 65 -5.19 17.84 -1.08
N ALA A 66 -4.97 19.03 -1.61
CA ALA A 66 -5.54 19.47 -2.88
C ALA A 66 -5.13 18.59 -4.08
N ASN A 67 -3.95 17.95 -4.05
CA ASN A 67 -3.53 17.00 -5.08
C ASN A 67 -4.31 15.69 -4.98
N CYS A 68 -4.67 15.25 -3.76
CA CYS A 68 -5.59 14.13 -3.55
C CYS A 68 -6.97 14.47 -4.13
N LYS A 69 -7.54 15.64 -3.83
CA LYS A 69 -8.78 16.11 -4.43
C LYS A 69 -8.73 16.07 -5.95
N LYS A 70 -7.68 16.65 -6.55
CA LYS A 70 -7.48 16.67 -8.01
C LYS A 70 -7.48 15.26 -8.61
N ALA A 71 -6.75 14.34 -8.00
CA ALA A 71 -6.69 12.95 -8.46
C ALA A 71 -8.03 12.24 -8.28
N TYR A 72 -8.70 12.45 -7.15
CA TYR A 72 -10.00 11.85 -6.85
C TYR A 72 -11.07 12.26 -7.86
N PHE A 73 -11.20 13.57 -8.13
CA PHE A 73 -12.18 14.12 -9.10
C PHE A 73 -11.92 13.70 -10.54
N ALA A 74 -10.67 13.41 -10.88
CA ALA A 74 -10.31 12.91 -12.20
C ALA A 74 -10.70 11.44 -12.43
N ASN A 75 -10.93 10.69 -11.34
CA ASN A 75 -11.13 9.25 -11.40
C ASN A 75 -12.52 8.80 -10.99
N TYR A 76 -13.23 9.57 -10.16
CA TYR A 76 -14.53 9.15 -9.62
C TYR A 76 -15.61 10.21 -9.82
N PRO A 77 -16.88 9.78 -10.04
CA PRO A 77 -17.99 10.69 -10.20
C PRO A 77 -18.39 11.30 -8.84
N ILE A 78 -17.95 12.52 -8.57
CA ILE A 78 -18.24 13.27 -7.37
C ILE A 78 -18.46 14.76 -7.71
N SER A 79 -19.31 15.44 -6.98
CA SER A 79 -19.52 16.90 -7.06
C SER A 79 -18.80 17.63 -5.93
N GLU A 80 -18.57 18.93 -6.12
CA GLU A 80 -18.01 19.79 -5.06
C GLU A 80 -18.84 19.77 -3.76
N ALA A 81 -20.14 19.65 -3.86
CA ALA A 81 -21.03 19.59 -2.70
C ALA A 81 -20.87 18.30 -1.86
N GLN A 82 -20.31 17.26 -2.44
CA GLN A 82 -20.03 15.99 -1.76
C GLN A 82 -18.60 15.91 -1.20
N TRP A 83 -17.77 16.92 -1.50
CA TRP A 83 -16.37 16.95 -1.05
C TRP A 83 -16.18 17.83 0.17
N HIS A 84 -15.52 17.32 1.20
CA HIS A 84 -15.04 18.12 2.34
C HIS A 84 -13.50 18.18 2.34
N THR A 85 -12.96 19.38 2.55
CA THR A 85 -11.50 19.58 2.59
C THR A 85 -10.96 19.36 3.99
N ASP A 86 -11.55 20.02 5.00
CA ASP A 86 -11.18 19.80 6.39
C ASP A 86 -12.27 18.99 7.09
N VAL A 87 -11.87 17.88 7.67
CA VAL A 87 -12.78 16.98 8.38
C VAL A 87 -13.40 17.64 9.63
N HIS A 88 -12.70 18.63 10.23
CA HIS A 88 -13.22 19.34 11.41
C HIS A 88 -14.44 20.23 11.09
N ASP A 89 -14.50 20.76 9.87
CA ASP A 89 -15.61 21.63 9.42
C ASP A 89 -16.77 20.83 8.82
N PHE A 90 -16.65 19.50 8.70
CA PHE A 90 -17.61 18.66 8.01
C PHE A 90 -18.75 18.22 8.94
N ASP A 91 -20.01 18.53 8.59
CA ASP A 91 -21.22 18.04 9.26
C ASP A 91 -21.76 16.79 8.56
N ALA A 92 -21.58 15.63 9.20
CA ALA A 92 -22.05 14.35 8.67
C ALA A 92 -23.49 13.99 9.06
N LYS A 93 -24.15 14.79 9.91
CA LYS A 93 -25.53 14.50 10.39
C LYS A 93 -26.55 14.40 9.26
N GLN A 94 -26.40 15.20 8.20
CA GLN A 94 -27.26 15.18 7.02
C GLN A 94 -27.24 13.83 6.27
N TYR A 95 -26.22 13.01 6.51
CA TYR A 95 -26.04 11.68 5.90
C TYR A 95 -26.51 10.53 6.78
N LYS A 96 -27.14 10.83 7.94
CA LYS A 96 -27.66 9.80 8.85
C LYS A 96 -28.62 8.86 8.12
N GLY A 97 -28.31 7.55 8.16
CA GLY A 97 -29.08 6.51 7.47
C GLY A 97 -28.91 6.46 5.95
N LYS A 98 -28.06 7.31 5.38
CA LYS A 98 -27.78 7.37 3.94
C LYS A 98 -26.44 6.73 3.55
N VAL A 99 -25.71 6.15 4.50
CA VAL A 99 -24.39 5.53 4.28
C VAL A 99 -24.46 4.04 4.59
N ASP A 100 -24.12 3.22 3.61
CA ASP A 100 -24.02 1.78 3.80
C ASP A 100 -22.62 1.38 4.26
N LEU A 101 -21.58 2.03 3.70
CA LEU A 101 -20.18 1.80 4.03
C LEU A 101 -19.47 3.14 4.24
N PHE A 102 -18.76 3.28 5.37
CA PHE A 102 -17.85 4.40 5.63
C PHE A 102 -16.41 3.88 5.79
N VAL A 103 -15.46 4.45 5.04
CA VAL A 103 -14.06 4.03 5.06
C VAL A 103 -13.15 5.22 5.30
N GLY A 104 -12.11 5.04 6.12
CA GLY A 104 -11.08 6.05 6.29
C GLY A 104 -9.86 5.54 7.04
N GLY A 105 -8.73 6.21 6.79
CA GLY A 105 -7.45 5.97 7.44
C GLY A 105 -6.95 7.26 8.08
N ALA A 106 -7.45 7.62 9.26
CA ALA A 106 -7.01 8.83 9.94
C ALA A 106 -5.51 8.77 10.22
N PRO A 107 -4.71 9.78 9.82
CA PRO A 107 -3.27 9.80 10.08
C PRO A 107 -2.97 9.61 11.58
N CYS A 108 -2.01 8.74 11.88
CA CYS A 108 -1.49 8.57 13.23
C CYS A 108 -0.62 9.78 13.60
N GLN A 109 -1.25 10.90 13.88
CA GLN A 109 -0.56 11.99 14.59
C GLN A 109 -0.42 11.57 16.04
N ALA A 110 0.73 11.88 16.66
CA ALA A 110 1.02 11.47 18.03
C ALA A 110 -0.19 11.76 18.94
N PHE A 111 -0.81 10.68 19.44
CA PHE A 111 -1.79 10.77 20.48
C PHE A 111 -1.06 11.29 21.72
N SER A 112 -1.06 12.60 21.94
CA SER A 112 -0.61 13.17 23.20
C SER A 112 -1.72 12.92 24.21
N LEU A 113 -1.70 11.72 24.82
CA LEU A 113 -2.52 11.40 25.98
C LEU A 113 -2.03 12.21 27.19
N ARG A 114 -2.17 13.55 27.13
CA ARG A 114 -2.03 14.45 28.25
C ARG A 114 -3.40 14.70 28.85
N GLY A 115 -3.96 13.70 29.54
CA GLY A 115 -5.22 13.83 30.24
C GLY A 115 -5.52 12.57 31.06
N LYS A 116 -6.13 12.73 32.22
CA LYS A 116 -6.56 11.64 33.08
C LYS A 116 -7.81 10.98 32.47
N HIS A 117 -7.76 9.68 32.24
CA HIS A 117 -8.84 8.71 32.06
C HIS A 117 -10.27 9.25 31.78
N GLY A 118 -10.67 9.33 30.51
CA GLY A 118 -12.01 9.82 30.16
C GLY A 118 -12.55 9.46 28.77
N GLY A 119 -12.20 8.31 28.18
CA GLY A 119 -12.86 7.82 26.93
C GLY A 119 -12.75 8.79 25.75
N PHE A 120 -13.87 8.99 25.04
CA PHE A 120 -13.96 9.87 23.85
C PHE A 120 -13.48 11.31 24.09
N GLU A 121 -13.64 11.84 25.32
CA GLU A 121 -13.22 13.18 25.69
C GLU A 121 -11.68 13.35 25.71
N ASP A 122 -10.92 12.30 26.00
CA ASP A 122 -9.45 12.35 26.05
C ASP A 122 -8.78 12.38 24.67
N THR A 123 -9.51 12.04 23.60
CA THR A 123 -9.03 12.09 22.22
C THR A 123 -9.31 13.42 21.52
N ARG A 124 -9.80 14.43 22.24
CA ARG A 124 -10.13 15.76 21.70
C ARG A 124 -8.98 16.33 20.87
N GLY A 125 -9.30 16.74 19.64
CA GLY A 125 -8.33 17.32 18.72
C GLY A 125 -7.51 16.32 17.92
N THR A 126 -7.78 15.00 18.00
CA THR A 126 -7.16 14.00 17.13
C THR A 126 -8.02 13.72 15.92
N LEU A 127 -7.39 13.40 14.79
CA LEU A 127 -8.09 13.01 13.56
C LEU A 127 -8.88 11.70 13.71
N PHE A 128 -8.47 10.83 14.64
CA PHE A 128 -9.27 9.66 15.03
C PHE A 128 -10.63 10.07 15.60
N ARG A 129 -10.66 11.10 16.45
CA ARG A 129 -11.93 11.60 17.02
C ARG A 129 -12.88 12.09 15.94
N GLU A 130 -12.36 12.74 14.91
CA GLU A 130 -13.17 13.18 13.79
C GLU A 130 -13.74 12.00 13.00
N PHE A 131 -12.95 10.93 12.81
CA PHE A 131 -13.49 9.69 12.23
C PHE A 131 -14.63 9.11 13.08
N ALA A 132 -14.43 8.99 14.40
CA ALA A 132 -15.45 8.48 15.31
C ALA A 132 -16.69 9.39 15.36
N ARG A 133 -16.52 10.73 15.34
CA ARG A 133 -17.64 11.70 15.25
C ARG A 133 -18.47 11.47 14.01
N ILE A 134 -17.84 11.30 12.85
CA ILE A 134 -18.56 11.01 11.60
C ILE A 134 -19.32 9.68 11.71
N VAL A 135 -18.71 8.63 12.30
CA VAL A 135 -19.43 7.35 12.55
C VAL A 135 -20.68 7.57 13.41
N ILE A 136 -20.58 8.36 14.49
CA ILE A 136 -21.71 8.68 15.38
C ILE A 136 -22.78 9.47 14.62
N GLU A 137 -22.39 10.45 13.81
CA GLU A 137 -23.32 11.35 13.12
C GLU A 137 -24.04 10.67 11.96
N CYS A 138 -23.34 9.97 11.07
CA CYS A 138 -23.96 9.37 9.88
C CYS A 138 -24.45 7.94 10.09
N GLN A 139 -23.99 7.25 11.15
CA GLN A 139 -24.37 5.88 11.52
C GLN A 139 -24.34 4.91 10.31
N PRO A 140 -23.19 4.67 9.68
CA PRO A 140 -23.08 3.77 8.55
C PRO A 140 -23.46 2.34 8.97
N LYS A 141 -23.93 1.51 8.03
CA LYS A 141 -24.23 0.10 8.33
C LYS A 141 -22.95 -0.68 8.67
N VAL A 142 -21.86 -0.33 7.97
CA VAL A 142 -20.50 -0.88 8.18
C VAL A 142 -19.50 0.27 8.10
N PHE A 143 -18.48 0.27 8.94
CA PHE A 143 -17.31 1.11 8.73
C PHE A 143 -16.02 0.28 8.67
N ILE A 144 -15.00 0.82 7.97
CA ILE A 144 -13.63 0.30 7.97
C ILE A 144 -12.70 1.45 8.35
N PHE A 145 -11.97 1.25 9.45
CA PHE A 145 -10.91 2.14 9.91
C PHE A 145 -9.55 1.46 9.68
N GLU A 146 -8.70 2.06 8.85
CA GLU A 146 -7.36 1.54 8.57
C GLU A 146 -6.29 2.37 9.29
N ASN A 147 -5.22 1.71 9.76
CA ASN A 147 -4.07 2.43 10.29
C ASN A 147 -2.79 1.57 10.26
N VAL A 148 -1.66 2.17 10.65
CA VAL A 148 -0.39 1.47 10.77
C VAL A 148 -0.42 0.45 11.92
N LYS A 149 0.23 -0.71 11.75
CA LYS A 149 0.34 -1.77 12.76
C LYS A 149 0.87 -1.26 14.11
N GLY A 150 1.79 -0.27 14.07
CA GLY A 150 2.38 0.34 15.27
C GLY A 150 1.35 0.95 16.24
N MET A 151 0.13 1.25 15.79
CA MET A 151 -0.95 1.74 16.63
C MET A 151 -1.33 0.75 17.75
N LEU A 152 -1.20 -0.56 17.50
CA LEU A 152 -1.49 -1.59 18.51
C LEU A 152 -0.54 -1.54 19.72
N SER A 153 0.72 -1.17 19.50
CA SER A 153 1.75 -1.08 20.56
C SER A 153 1.98 0.33 21.07
N HIS A 154 1.39 1.34 20.44
CA HIS A 154 1.54 2.73 20.85
C HIS A 154 1.07 2.94 22.28
N ASP A 155 1.89 3.67 23.06
CA ASP A 155 1.68 3.89 24.51
C ASP A 155 1.34 2.58 25.28
N LYS A 156 2.14 1.54 25.04
CA LYS A 156 1.95 0.20 25.66
C LYS A 156 0.55 -0.39 25.43
N GLY A 157 -0.06 -0.11 24.27
CA GLY A 157 -1.38 -0.59 23.89
C GLY A 157 -2.56 0.26 24.35
N LYS A 158 -2.32 1.30 25.14
CA LYS A 158 -3.41 2.16 25.66
C LYS A 158 -4.17 2.88 24.54
N THR A 159 -3.45 3.36 23.53
CA THR A 159 -4.06 4.03 22.37
C THR A 159 -5.08 3.14 21.68
N TRP A 160 -4.70 1.89 21.41
CA TRP A 160 -5.61 0.95 20.76
C TRP A 160 -6.81 0.62 21.63
N LYS A 161 -6.60 0.46 22.93
CA LYS A 161 -7.69 0.21 23.87
C LYS A 161 -8.74 1.33 23.80
N VAL A 162 -8.31 2.60 23.83
CA VAL A 162 -9.22 3.77 23.74
C VAL A 162 -9.97 3.76 22.42
N ILE A 163 -9.27 3.52 21.29
CA ILE A 163 -9.90 3.46 19.95
C ILE A 163 -10.99 2.39 19.91
N LYS A 164 -10.68 1.20 20.40
CA LYS A 164 -11.62 0.08 20.43
C LYS A 164 -12.84 0.38 21.29
N GLU A 165 -12.60 0.85 22.52
CA GLU A 165 -13.68 1.23 23.47
C GLU A 165 -14.56 2.35 22.91
N THR A 166 -13.99 3.34 22.21
CA THR A 166 -14.77 4.39 21.53
C THR A 166 -15.71 3.79 20.46
N PHE A 167 -15.21 2.88 19.64
CA PHE A 167 -16.05 2.26 18.61
C PHE A 167 -17.14 1.34 19.20
N GLU A 168 -16.82 0.60 20.26
CA GLU A 168 -17.76 -0.32 20.90
C GLU A 168 -18.82 0.40 21.73
N ASN A 169 -18.40 1.39 22.55
CA ASN A 169 -19.26 2.01 23.55
C ASN A 169 -19.86 3.33 23.07
N ASP A 170 -19.03 4.26 22.54
CA ASP A 170 -19.50 5.58 22.16
C ASP A 170 -20.21 5.57 20.77
N CYS A 171 -19.70 4.78 19.84
CA CYS A 171 -20.29 4.61 18.52
C CYS A 171 -21.39 3.53 18.49
N ASP A 172 -21.39 2.59 19.42
CA ASP A 172 -22.33 1.45 19.51
C ASP A 172 -22.25 0.53 18.28
N TYR A 173 -21.06 -0.05 18.05
CA TYR A 173 -20.79 -1.00 16.95
C TYR A 173 -20.19 -2.31 17.48
N ASP A 174 -20.52 -3.40 16.79
CA ASP A 174 -19.84 -4.68 16.94
C ASP A 174 -18.52 -4.65 16.16
N VAL A 175 -17.37 -4.77 16.83
CA VAL A 175 -16.06 -4.37 16.29
C VAL A 175 -15.10 -5.55 16.21
N TYR A 176 -14.52 -5.71 15.05
CA TYR A 176 -13.48 -6.68 14.73
C TYR A 176 -12.21 -5.98 14.27
N TYR A 177 -11.04 -6.49 14.63
CA TYR A 177 -9.80 -5.95 14.10
C TYR A 177 -8.73 -7.02 13.87
N GLN A 178 -7.94 -6.83 12.82
CA GLN A 178 -6.83 -7.70 12.48
C GLN A 178 -5.76 -6.93 11.71
N VAL A 179 -4.50 -7.34 11.84
CA VAL A 179 -3.41 -6.88 10.98
C VAL A 179 -3.38 -7.73 9.72
N LEU A 180 -3.48 -7.07 8.56
CA LEU A 180 -3.39 -7.70 7.25
C LEU A 180 -2.14 -7.18 6.53
N ASN A 181 -1.48 -8.04 5.75
CA ASN A 181 -0.33 -7.68 4.94
C ASN A 181 -0.69 -7.79 3.45
N GLY A 182 -0.30 -6.79 2.64
CA GLY A 182 -0.64 -6.75 1.21
C GLY A 182 -0.21 -7.99 0.43
N LYS A 183 0.94 -8.59 0.76
CA LYS A 183 1.43 -9.81 0.11
C LYS A 183 0.52 -11.03 0.31
N ASP A 184 -0.25 -11.03 1.39
CA ASP A 184 -1.17 -12.11 1.71
C ASP A 184 -2.51 -11.99 0.95
N TYR A 185 -2.68 -10.92 0.15
CA TYR A 185 -3.89 -10.60 -0.60
C TYR A 185 -3.63 -10.33 -2.09
N GLY A 186 -2.48 -10.79 -2.61
CA GLY A 186 -2.18 -10.81 -4.04
C GLY A 186 -1.34 -9.62 -4.56
N VAL A 187 -0.90 -8.71 -3.70
CA VAL A 187 0.01 -7.62 -4.07
C VAL A 187 1.40 -7.89 -3.52
N PRO A 188 2.46 -7.95 -4.34
CA PRO A 188 3.82 -8.25 -3.85
C PRO A 188 4.42 -7.04 -3.11
N GLN A 189 3.81 -6.66 -1.99
CA GLN A 189 4.28 -5.60 -1.11
C GLN A 189 4.12 -6.02 0.36
N SER A 190 5.21 -5.96 1.10
CA SER A 190 5.21 -6.20 2.55
C SER A 190 4.72 -4.96 3.29
N ARG A 191 3.40 -4.82 3.43
CA ARG A 191 2.74 -3.67 4.05
C ARG A 191 1.72 -4.15 5.10
N ASP A 192 2.14 -4.18 6.36
CA ASP A 192 1.26 -4.45 7.49
C ASP A 192 0.39 -3.25 7.82
N ARG A 193 -0.93 -3.45 7.89
CA ARG A 193 -1.89 -2.46 8.37
C ARG A 193 -2.92 -3.12 9.27
N ILE A 194 -3.35 -2.38 10.30
CA ILE A 194 -4.51 -2.78 11.08
C ILE A 194 -5.77 -2.32 10.35
N TYR A 195 -6.71 -3.23 10.23
CA TYR A 195 -8.06 -2.96 9.74
C TYR A 195 -9.03 -3.23 10.88
N CYS A 196 -9.81 -2.21 11.22
CA CYS A 196 -10.87 -2.31 12.21
C CYS A 196 -12.20 -2.14 11.49
N ILE A 197 -13.06 -3.15 11.60
CA ILE A 197 -14.36 -3.17 10.94
C ILE A 197 -15.44 -3.14 12.01
N GLY A 198 -16.35 -2.18 11.91
CA GLY A 198 -17.50 -2.07 12.79
C GLY A 198 -18.81 -2.34 12.03
N PHE A 199 -19.65 -3.13 12.62
CA PHE A 199 -20.99 -3.43 12.13
C PHE A 199 -22.04 -2.82 13.05
N LYS A 200 -23.03 -2.11 12.50
CA LYS A 200 -24.13 -1.52 13.30
C LYS A 200 -25.02 -2.60 13.95
N LYS A 201 -25.06 -3.78 13.38
CA LYS A 201 -25.77 -4.94 13.93
C LYS A 201 -24.76 -6.03 14.25
N LYS A 202 -24.98 -6.75 15.34
CA LYS A 202 -24.15 -7.92 15.68
C LYS A 202 -24.03 -8.88 14.52
N THR A 203 -22.81 -9.36 14.29
CA THR A 203 -22.48 -10.31 13.24
C THR A 203 -21.42 -11.30 13.74
N ASP A 204 -21.29 -12.45 13.08
CA ASP A 204 -20.14 -13.36 13.26
C ASP A 204 -19.19 -13.17 12.08
N PHE A 205 -18.36 -12.12 12.18
CA PHE A 205 -17.41 -11.77 11.12
C PHE A 205 -16.05 -12.43 11.37
N LYS A 206 -15.49 -12.98 10.31
CA LYS A 206 -14.10 -13.48 10.26
C LYS A 206 -13.36 -12.80 9.11
N TYR A 207 -12.12 -12.44 9.33
CA TYR A 207 -11.30 -11.84 8.27
C TYR A 207 -11.05 -12.83 7.13
N PRO A 208 -10.87 -12.33 5.89
CA PRO A 208 -10.54 -13.19 4.76
C PRO A 208 -9.21 -13.92 4.99
N ALA A 209 -9.15 -15.18 4.61
CA ALA A 209 -7.92 -15.95 4.69
C ALA A 209 -6.88 -15.42 3.70
N PRO A 210 -5.57 -15.52 4.02
CA PRO A 210 -4.51 -15.25 3.07
C PRO A 210 -4.61 -16.13 1.83
N ILE A 211 -4.18 -15.58 0.69
CA ILE A 211 -4.04 -16.32 -0.57
C ILE A 211 -2.57 -16.42 -0.96
N PRO A 212 -2.16 -17.43 -1.74
CA PRO A 212 -0.82 -17.50 -2.29
C PRO A 212 -0.51 -16.28 -3.15
N LEU A 213 0.71 -15.76 -3.00
CA LEU A 213 1.21 -14.70 -3.86
C LEU A 213 1.69 -15.31 -5.18
N GLU A 214 0.98 -15.03 -6.27
CA GLU A 214 1.25 -15.59 -7.60
C GLU A 214 2.16 -14.70 -8.43
N LYS A 215 2.30 -13.42 -8.05
CA LYS A 215 3.03 -12.39 -8.80
C LYS A 215 4.15 -11.79 -7.97
N THR A 216 5.21 -11.42 -8.65
CA THR A 216 6.34 -10.68 -8.07
C THR A 216 6.27 -9.20 -8.47
N VAL A 217 7.18 -8.39 -7.96
CA VAL A 217 7.32 -6.98 -8.37
C VAL A 217 7.49 -6.85 -9.88
N TYR A 218 8.19 -7.80 -10.51
CA TYR A 218 8.48 -7.77 -11.95
C TYR A 218 7.23 -7.81 -12.83
N ASP A 219 6.15 -8.46 -12.38
CA ASP A 219 4.88 -8.52 -13.12
C ASP A 219 4.17 -7.15 -13.21
N TYR A 220 4.58 -6.20 -12.37
CA TYR A 220 4.02 -4.85 -12.30
C TYR A 220 4.87 -3.79 -12.99
N LEU A 221 6.10 -4.16 -13.44
CA LEU A 221 7.02 -3.22 -14.07
C LEU A 221 6.56 -2.84 -15.49
N GLN A 222 6.85 -1.61 -15.87
CA GLN A 222 6.64 -1.12 -17.23
C GLN A 222 7.79 -1.60 -18.13
N LYS A 223 7.43 -2.10 -19.32
CA LYS A 223 8.42 -2.49 -20.34
C LYS A 223 9.21 -1.29 -20.88
N GLN A 224 8.58 -0.12 -20.89
CA GLN A 224 9.18 1.13 -21.34
C GLN A 224 9.01 2.19 -20.25
N PHE A 225 10.04 2.96 -19.98
CA PHE A 225 10.06 4.02 -19.00
C PHE A 225 10.97 5.18 -19.44
N ASP A 226 10.74 6.36 -18.90
CA ASP A 226 11.54 7.55 -19.19
C ASP A 226 12.93 7.44 -18.53
N LYS A 227 13.97 7.89 -19.22
CA LYS A 227 15.37 7.96 -18.72
C LYS A 227 15.51 8.76 -17.43
N LYS A 228 14.58 9.69 -17.12
CA LYS A 228 14.56 10.45 -15.86
C LYS A 228 14.49 9.58 -14.59
N TYR A 229 14.04 8.33 -14.72
CA TYR A 229 14.00 7.39 -13.59
C TYR A 229 15.32 6.66 -13.35
N LEU A 230 16.28 6.74 -14.29
CA LEU A 230 17.61 6.20 -14.11
C LEU A 230 18.36 6.93 -12.99
N LEU A 231 19.11 6.18 -12.21
CA LEU A 231 19.96 6.75 -11.17
C LEU A 231 21.30 7.17 -11.76
N LYS A 232 21.77 8.33 -11.33
CA LYS A 232 23.13 8.78 -11.52
C LYS A 232 24.04 8.27 -10.40
N GLN A 233 25.37 8.41 -10.55
CA GLN A 233 26.40 7.95 -9.62
C GLN A 233 26.05 8.19 -8.14
N LYS A 234 25.62 9.39 -7.78
CA LYS A 234 25.28 9.75 -6.39
C LYS A 234 24.14 8.88 -5.83
N GLY A 235 23.12 8.60 -6.65
CA GLY A 235 22.00 7.73 -6.27
C GLY A 235 22.44 6.29 -6.11
N VAL A 236 23.22 5.76 -7.06
CA VAL A 236 23.75 4.40 -7.00
C VAL A 236 24.63 4.22 -5.75
N ASN A 237 25.58 5.12 -5.51
CA ASN A 237 26.42 5.08 -4.32
C ASN A 237 25.62 5.08 -3.01
N PHE A 238 24.46 5.76 -2.99
CA PHE A 238 23.60 5.76 -1.81
C PHE A 238 22.89 4.43 -1.62
N ILE A 239 22.22 3.92 -2.66
CA ILE A 239 21.39 2.70 -2.52
C ILE A 239 22.22 1.44 -2.26
N THR A 240 23.51 1.45 -2.62
CA THR A 240 24.42 0.32 -2.50
C THR A 240 25.26 0.29 -1.22
N ARG A 241 25.09 1.30 -0.34
CA ARG A 241 25.77 1.29 0.96
C ARG A 241 25.28 0.14 1.82
N SER A 242 26.22 -0.62 2.39
CA SER A 242 25.95 -1.76 3.27
C SER A 242 24.98 -1.42 4.42
N ILE A 243 25.13 -0.23 5.03
CA ILE A 243 24.24 0.22 6.11
C ILE A 243 22.76 0.34 5.67
N ASN A 244 22.51 0.68 4.42
CA ASN A 244 21.13 0.82 3.92
C ASN A 244 20.47 -0.54 3.74
N TYR A 245 21.24 -1.55 3.33
CA TYR A 245 20.78 -2.93 3.29
C TYR A 245 20.54 -3.49 4.69
N GLN A 246 21.51 -3.34 5.60
CA GLN A 246 21.40 -3.86 6.97
C GLN A 246 20.18 -3.30 7.71
N LYS A 247 19.82 -2.03 7.44
CA LYS A 247 18.64 -1.39 8.02
C LYS A 247 17.36 -1.58 7.19
N SER A 248 17.40 -2.37 6.13
CA SER A 248 16.28 -2.54 5.20
C SER A 248 15.71 -1.22 4.67
N TYR A 249 16.57 -0.23 4.44
CA TYR A 249 16.18 1.05 3.87
C TYR A 249 16.08 1.01 2.35
N THR A 250 16.89 0.17 1.71
CA THR A 250 16.93 -0.02 0.27
C THR A 250 16.88 -1.50 -0.07
N GLN A 251 16.25 -1.82 -1.18
CA GLN A 251 16.21 -3.14 -1.79
C GLN A 251 16.40 -2.99 -3.29
N ILE A 252 17.15 -3.91 -3.90
CA ILE A 252 17.37 -3.97 -5.34
C ILE A 252 16.88 -5.32 -5.82
N ASN A 253 16.05 -5.31 -6.87
CA ASN A 253 15.52 -6.52 -7.50
C ASN A 253 14.79 -7.48 -6.54
N GLY A 254 14.09 -6.94 -5.54
CA GLY A 254 13.29 -7.78 -4.65
C GLY A 254 12.02 -8.29 -5.32
N ASP A 255 11.69 -9.56 -5.08
CA ASP A 255 10.43 -10.18 -5.54
C ASP A 255 9.20 -9.56 -4.86
N ILE A 256 9.37 -9.17 -3.60
CA ILE A 256 8.35 -8.52 -2.78
C ILE A 256 8.85 -7.13 -2.40
N LEU A 257 8.08 -6.12 -2.74
CA LEU A 257 8.37 -4.72 -2.43
C LEU A 257 8.40 -4.48 -0.91
N LEU A 258 9.32 -3.64 -0.46
CA LEU A 258 9.25 -3.06 0.87
C LEU A 258 7.99 -2.16 0.99
N CYS A 259 7.56 -1.88 2.24
CA CYS A 259 6.41 -1.00 2.45
C CYS A 259 6.63 0.36 1.78
N GLN A 260 5.85 0.70 0.77
CA GLN A 260 5.87 2.03 0.16
C GLN A 260 5.53 3.10 1.20
N LYS A 261 6.36 4.13 1.25
CA LYS A 261 6.22 5.28 2.15
C LYS A 261 6.03 6.56 1.32
N ARG A 262 5.37 7.56 1.89
CA ARG A 262 5.15 8.87 1.26
C ARG A 262 6.41 9.47 0.62
N ASN A 263 7.56 9.35 1.26
CA ASN A 263 8.81 9.98 0.84
C ASN A 263 9.86 9.00 0.28
N GLN A 264 9.48 7.76 -0.01
CA GLN A 264 10.40 6.68 -0.37
C GLN A 264 11.31 7.05 -1.54
N GLN A 265 10.74 7.51 -2.65
CA GLN A 265 11.49 7.78 -3.88
C GLN A 265 12.32 9.08 -3.82
N PHE A 266 12.07 9.98 -2.87
CA PHE A 266 12.84 11.21 -2.70
C PHE A 266 14.13 11.00 -1.92
N ASN A 267 14.10 10.12 -0.93
CA ASN A 267 15.20 9.89 -0.01
C ASN A 267 16.07 8.70 -0.42
N TRP A 268 15.88 8.16 -1.64
CA TRP A 268 16.51 6.93 -2.11
C TRP A 268 16.36 5.75 -1.13
N HIS A 269 15.33 5.77 -0.31
CA HIS A 269 14.92 4.63 0.51
C HIS A 269 13.80 3.87 -0.21
N GLY A 270 13.87 2.54 -0.20
CA GLY A 270 12.85 1.67 -0.80
C GLY A 270 13.42 0.80 -1.93
N ASP A 271 12.62 0.56 -2.93
CA ASP A 271 12.91 -0.45 -3.94
C ASP A 271 13.41 0.16 -5.24
N PHE A 272 14.41 -0.48 -5.80
CA PHE A 272 15.08 -0.10 -7.03
C PHE A 272 15.19 -1.31 -7.94
N VAL A 273 15.22 -1.05 -9.25
CA VAL A 273 15.35 -2.08 -10.27
C VAL A 273 16.70 -1.93 -10.97
N PHE A 274 17.43 -3.02 -11.05
CA PHE A 274 18.61 -3.14 -11.89
C PHE A 274 18.22 -3.80 -13.21
N HIS A 275 18.54 -3.16 -14.32
CA HIS A 275 18.38 -3.68 -15.66
C HIS A 275 19.75 -4.06 -16.21
N PRO A 276 20.06 -5.35 -16.35
CA PRO A 276 21.31 -5.79 -16.96
C PRO A 276 21.39 -5.32 -18.41
N LYS A 277 22.58 -4.99 -18.86
CA LYS A 277 22.84 -4.69 -20.27
C LYS A 277 22.64 -5.99 -21.07
N MET A 278 21.78 -5.97 -22.07
CA MET A 278 21.68 -7.09 -23.02
C MET A 278 22.99 -7.21 -23.79
N ILE A 279 23.47 -8.43 -23.98
CA ILE A 279 24.74 -8.74 -24.66
C ILE A 279 24.78 -8.21 -26.10
N ASP A 280 23.62 -8.03 -26.73
CA ASP A 280 23.47 -7.51 -28.11
C ASP A 280 23.58 -5.99 -28.24
N ASP A 281 23.72 -5.24 -27.16
CA ASP A 281 23.84 -3.78 -27.18
C ASP A 281 25.30 -3.37 -27.48
N THR A 282 25.86 -3.90 -28.59
CA THR A 282 27.25 -3.69 -29.02
C THR A 282 27.60 -2.23 -29.35
N ASN A 283 26.60 -1.34 -29.43
CA ASN A 283 26.74 0.08 -29.80
C ASN A 283 26.59 1.07 -28.67
N THR A 284 26.52 0.63 -27.39
CA THR A 284 26.48 1.60 -26.28
C THR A 284 27.92 1.97 -25.92
N PRO A 285 28.33 3.24 -26.07
CA PRO A 285 29.67 3.66 -25.68
C PRO A 285 29.95 3.36 -24.22
N GLN A 286 31.18 2.99 -23.89
CA GLN A 286 31.67 2.80 -22.51
C GLN A 286 31.53 4.05 -21.63
N THR A 287 31.14 5.18 -22.23
CA THR A 287 30.98 6.50 -21.61
C THR A 287 29.54 6.76 -21.10
N ASP A 288 28.62 5.79 -21.07
CA ASP A 288 27.27 5.99 -20.53
C ASP A 288 27.35 6.19 -19.00
N GLU A 289 27.17 7.44 -18.53
CA GLU A 289 27.24 7.84 -17.12
C GLU A 289 26.24 7.09 -16.19
N ASN A 290 25.32 6.35 -16.79
CA ASN A 290 24.31 5.56 -16.09
C ASN A 290 24.57 4.05 -16.13
N LEU A 291 25.71 3.61 -16.70
CA LEU A 291 26.08 2.20 -16.74
C LEU A 291 26.93 1.84 -15.53
N PHE A 292 26.52 0.84 -14.78
CA PHE A 292 27.19 0.37 -13.57
C PHE A 292 27.43 -1.14 -13.63
N ALA A 293 28.47 -1.61 -12.95
CA ALA A 293 28.74 -3.03 -12.77
C ALA A 293 28.07 -3.54 -11.50
N LEU A 294 27.28 -4.60 -11.65
CA LEU A 294 26.73 -5.38 -10.54
C LEU A 294 27.54 -6.66 -10.39
N LYS A 295 28.04 -6.91 -9.21
CA LYS A 295 28.77 -8.14 -8.88
C LYS A 295 27.89 -9.01 -8.01
N ASP A 296 27.62 -10.24 -8.49
CA ASP A 296 26.99 -11.27 -7.68
C ASP A 296 28.07 -11.91 -6.79
N TYR A 297 27.80 -11.96 -5.49
CA TYR A 297 28.61 -12.73 -4.57
C TYR A 297 27.94 -14.07 -4.32
N GLU A 298 28.69 -15.17 -4.38
CA GLU A 298 28.17 -16.49 -4.05
C GLU A 298 27.60 -16.55 -2.62
N GLU A 299 26.58 -17.39 -2.42
CA GLU A 299 25.83 -17.62 -1.18
C GLU A 299 26.69 -17.87 0.07
N SER A 300 27.95 -18.28 -0.08
CA SER A 300 28.80 -18.64 1.04
C SER A 300 29.20 -17.48 1.96
N TYR A 301 29.18 -16.23 1.46
CA TYR A 301 29.58 -15.05 2.22
C TYR A 301 28.43 -14.40 3.01
N PHE A 302 27.17 -14.78 2.75
CA PHE A 302 25.97 -14.15 3.33
C PHE A 302 24.98 -15.16 3.91
N LYS A 303 25.47 -16.25 4.50
CA LYS A 303 24.65 -17.37 5.00
C LYS A 303 23.70 -17.05 6.14
N ASP A 304 23.74 -15.85 6.72
CA ASP A 304 22.83 -15.44 7.78
C ASP A 304 21.97 -14.24 7.35
N ASN A 305 20.71 -14.53 7.04
CA ASN A 305 19.59 -13.60 6.86
C ASN A 305 19.36 -12.99 5.48
N HIS A 306 18.47 -13.64 4.73
CA HIS A 306 17.51 -13.06 3.79
C HIS A 306 18.04 -12.24 2.62
N SER A 307 17.86 -12.79 1.43
CA SER A 307 18.00 -12.21 0.09
C SER A 307 19.44 -12.05 -0.43
N GLU A 308 19.63 -12.54 -1.64
CA GLU A 308 20.78 -12.29 -2.50
C GLU A 308 21.16 -10.82 -2.48
N ARG A 309 22.39 -10.49 -2.11
CA ARG A 309 22.86 -9.11 -2.00
C ARG A 309 23.98 -8.88 -2.98
N TYR A 310 23.86 -7.81 -3.73
CA TYR A 310 24.81 -7.42 -4.76
C TYR A 310 25.71 -6.28 -4.28
N ALA A 311 26.99 -6.34 -4.60
CA ALA A 311 27.91 -5.21 -4.46
C ALA A 311 28.08 -4.51 -5.80
N ILE A 312 28.01 -3.19 -5.82
CA ILE A 312 27.96 -2.39 -7.02
C ILE A 312 29.12 -1.41 -7.06
N ARG A 313 29.76 -1.29 -8.22
CA ARG A 313 30.76 -0.26 -8.49
C ARG A 313 30.42 0.51 -9.77
N PRO A 314 30.72 1.81 -9.81
CA PRO A 314 30.65 2.58 -11.04
C PRO A 314 31.64 2.04 -12.09
N CYS A 315 31.26 2.11 -13.34
CA CYS A 315 32.13 1.82 -14.48
C CYS A 315 32.78 3.14 -14.91
N GLY A 316 34.05 3.36 -14.55
CA GLY A 316 34.85 4.55 -14.90
C GLY A 316 36.32 4.38 -14.48
N GLU A 317 37.19 5.31 -14.90
CA GLU A 317 38.67 5.21 -14.72
C GLU A 317 39.13 5.16 -13.24
N ASP A 318 38.27 5.52 -12.27
CA ASP A 318 38.55 5.53 -10.84
C ASP A 318 38.04 4.30 -10.09
N CYS A 319 37.88 3.15 -10.76
CA CYS A 319 37.52 1.90 -10.12
C CYS A 319 38.70 1.31 -9.36
N GLU A 320 38.95 1.74 -8.13
CA GLU A 320 39.83 1.01 -7.23
C GLU A 320 39.25 -0.36 -6.93
N ILE A 321 39.97 -1.40 -7.34
CA ILE A 321 39.66 -2.79 -6.98
C ILE A 321 39.99 -2.88 -5.48
N MET A 322 39.01 -3.29 -4.65
CA MET A 322 39.36 -3.74 -3.30
C MET A 322 40.27 -4.96 -3.43
N GLU A 323 41.48 -4.80 -3.00
CA GLU A 323 42.45 -5.89 -2.91
C GLU A 323 41.86 -7.03 -2.07
N GLU A 324 42.01 -8.29 -2.55
CA GLU A 324 41.67 -9.54 -1.89
C GLU A 324 40.29 -10.20 -2.14
N VAL A 325 39.61 -9.93 -3.22
CA VAL A 325 38.55 -10.84 -3.66
C VAL A 325 38.99 -11.53 -4.93
N ASP A 326 39.05 -12.87 -4.90
CA ASP A 326 39.29 -13.68 -6.09
C ASP A 326 38.21 -13.42 -7.13
N THR A 327 38.53 -12.62 -8.14
CA THR A 327 37.58 -12.16 -9.17
C THR A 327 37.28 -13.25 -10.20
N SER A 328 37.94 -14.41 -10.13
CA SER A 328 37.74 -15.50 -11.10
C SER A 328 36.42 -16.24 -10.97
N MET A 329 35.70 -16.06 -9.83
CA MET A 329 34.41 -16.68 -9.54
C MET A 329 33.21 -15.68 -9.53
N ILE A 330 33.41 -14.42 -9.94
CA ILE A 330 32.38 -13.40 -9.85
C ILE A 330 31.80 -13.12 -11.25
N ASP A 331 30.57 -13.45 -11.45
CA ASP A 331 29.85 -13.02 -12.66
C ASP A 331 29.51 -11.52 -12.54
N VAL A 332 30.13 -10.71 -13.41
CA VAL A 332 29.96 -9.26 -13.42
C VAL A 332 28.93 -8.87 -14.47
N GLN A 333 27.76 -8.45 -14.01
CA GLN A 333 26.75 -7.91 -14.90
C GLN A 333 26.84 -6.38 -14.97
N TYR A 334 26.83 -5.83 -16.16
CA TYR A 334 26.72 -4.40 -16.39
C TYR A 334 25.27 -4.03 -16.66
N GLY A 335 24.81 -2.91 -16.09
CA GLY A 335 23.44 -2.49 -16.26
C GLY A 335 23.14 -1.12 -15.67
N ARG A 336 21.86 -0.76 -15.63
CA ARG A 336 21.37 0.52 -15.16
C ARG A 336 20.43 0.34 -13.98
N PHE A 337 20.56 1.21 -12.98
CA PHE A 337 19.64 1.29 -11.86
C PHE A 337 18.57 2.33 -12.10
N ARG A 338 17.35 2.02 -11.74
CA ARG A 338 16.26 2.98 -11.78
C ARG A 338 15.35 2.93 -10.55
N LYS A 339 14.65 4.02 -10.33
CA LYS A 339 13.49 4.08 -9.45
C LYS A 339 12.31 3.33 -10.09
N LEU A 340 11.37 2.90 -9.27
CA LEU A 340 10.04 2.58 -9.76
C LEU A 340 9.38 3.85 -10.32
N THR A 341 8.60 3.71 -11.39
CA THR A 341 7.80 4.83 -11.90
C THR A 341 6.56 5.05 -11.02
N PRO A 342 5.92 6.23 -11.08
CA PRO A 342 4.65 6.45 -10.38
C PRO A 342 3.56 5.43 -10.73
N ARG A 343 3.49 5.00 -12.01
CA ARG A 343 2.55 3.98 -12.45
C ARG A 343 2.81 2.62 -11.80
N GLU A 344 4.06 2.21 -11.73
CA GLU A 344 4.46 0.97 -11.07
C GLU A 344 4.14 1.01 -9.57
N CYS A 345 4.40 2.15 -8.92
CA CYS A 345 4.04 2.34 -7.52
C CYS A 345 2.53 2.22 -7.28
N LEU A 346 1.70 2.76 -8.18
CA LEU A 346 0.24 2.63 -8.09
C LEU A 346 -0.21 1.18 -8.34
N ARG A 347 0.33 0.51 -9.35
CA ARG A 347 0.05 -0.92 -9.60
C ARG A 347 0.37 -1.79 -8.38
N LEU A 348 1.49 -1.51 -7.72
CA LEU A 348 1.93 -2.18 -6.48
C LEU A 348 1.14 -1.75 -5.23
N MET A 349 0.17 -0.86 -5.36
CA MET A 349 -0.89 -0.56 -4.40
C MET A 349 -2.25 -1.12 -4.82
N GLY A 350 -2.31 -1.84 -5.97
CA GLY A 350 -3.52 -2.44 -6.50
C GLY A 350 -4.36 -1.52 -7.41
N PHE A 351 -3.88 -0.32 -7.74
CA PHE A 351 -4.51 0.50 -8.77
C PHE A 351 -4.12 -0.02 -10.16
N ASP A 352 -5.10 -0.36 -10.96
CA ASP A 352 -4.86 -0.77 -12.34
C ASP A 352 -4.61 0.44 -13.26
N ASP A 353 -4.40 0.18 -14.55
CA ASP A 353 -4.05 1.21 -15.52
C ASP A 353 -5.22 2.12 -15.90
N THR A 354 -6.45 1.82 -15.49
CA THR A 354 -7.62 2.69 -15.69
C THR A 354 -7.54 3.92 -14.80
N PHE A 355 -6.79 3.86 -13.67
CA PHE A 355 -6.57 5.00 -12.81
C PHE A 355 -5.75 6.09 -13.50
N LYS A 356 -6.31 7.29 -13.63
CA LYS A 356 -5.69 8.44 -14.29
C LYS A 356 -4.71 9.14 -13.37
N ILE A 357 -3.43 9.25 -13.78
CA ILE A 357 -2.42 10.06 -13.11
C ILE A 357 -2.54 11.49 -13.63
N VAL A 358 -2.91 12.43 -12.77
CA VAL A 358 -3.12 13.84 -13.11
C VAL A 358 -2.25 14.80 -12.31
N CYS A 359 -1.41 14.26 -11.43
CA CYS A 359 -0.46 15.01 -10.61
C CYS A 359 0.98 14.75 -11.10
N SER A 360 1.93 15.54 -10.58
CA SER A 360 3.36 15.32 -10.84
C SER A 360 3.82 13.96 -10.29
N ASP A 361 4.95 13.46 -10.79
CA ASP A 361 5.56 12.24 -10.27
C ASP A 361 5.74 12.29 -8.74
N THR A 362 6.23 13.44 -8.25
CA THR A 362 6.44 13.70 -6.81
C THR A 362 5.16 13.49 -6.01
N GLU A 363 4.06 14.09 -6.44
CA GLU A 363 2.78 13.97 -5.74
C GLU A 363 2.19 12.57 -5.90
N THR A 364 2.36 11.94 -7.06
CA THR A 364 1.87 10.56 -7.29
C THR A 364 2.62 9.55 -6.40
N TYR A 365 3.93 9.71 -6.18
CA TYR A 365 4.65 8.88 -5.20
C TYR A 365 4.11 9.05 -3.78
N LYS A 366 3.83 10.29 -3.35
CA LYS A 366 3.22 10.57 -2.04
C LYS A 366 1.84 9.92 -1.93
N GLN A 367 1.03 10.05 -2.96
CA GLN A 367 -0.30 9.47 -3.05
C GLN A 367 -0.26 7.94 -2.94
N ALA A 368 0.61 7.28 -3.71
CA ALA A 368 0.80 5.83 -3.63
C ALA A 368 1.25 5.39 -2.23
N GLY A 369 2.24 6.08 -1.64
CA GLY A 369 2.75 5.75 -0.30
C GLY A 369 1.75 5.93 0.83
N ASN A 370 0.82 6.89 0.71
CA ASN A 370 -0.23 7.15 1.69
C ASN A 370 -1.48 6.28 1.49
N SER A 371 -1.63 5.62 0.32
CA SER A 371 -2.84 4.89 -0.01
C SER A 371 -2.98 3.58 0.77
N ILE A 372 -4.20 3.07 0.81
CA ILE A 372 -4.53 1.71 1.25
C ILE A 372 -4.36 0.75 0.06
N ILE A 373 -3.94 -0.49 0.31
CA ILE A 373 -3.85 -1.52 -0.73
C ILE A 373 -5.25 -1.91 -1.18
N VAL A 374 -5.54 -1.71 -2.47
CA VAL A 374 -6.85 -1.95 -3.08
C VAL A 374 -7.28 -3.41 -2.95
N ASP A 375 -6.37 -4.36 -3.17
CA ASP A 375 -6.67 -5.80 -3.11
C ASP A 375 -7.07 -6.27 -1.70
N VAL A 376 -6.49 -5.68 -0.64
CA VAL A 376 -6.94 -5.94 0.74
C VAL A 376 -8.38 -5.43 0.94
N LEU A 377 -8.71 -4.25 0.43
CA LEU A 377 -10.07 -3.73 0.48
C LEU A 377 -11.04 -4.62 -0.32
N MET A 378 -10.64 -5.11 -1.49
CA MET A 378 -11.43 -6.07 -2.27
C MET A 378 -11.72 -7.35 -1.48
N ALA A 379 -10.70 -7.91 -0.82
CA ALA A 379 -10.86 -9.09 0.02
C ALA A 379 -11.83 -8.83 1.18
N LEU A 380 -11.73 -7.69 1.84
CA LEU A 380 -12.66 -7.29 2.90
C LEU A 380 -14.09 -7.12 2.37
N MET A 381 -14.29 -6.46 1.20
CA MET A 381 -15.61 -6.29 0.59
C MET A 381 -16.27 -7.63 0.26
N LYS A 382 -15.50 -8.58 -0.28
CA LYS A 382 -15.97 -9.93 -0.57
C LYS A 382 -16.33 -10.68 0.71
N GLN A 383 -15.48 -10.62 1.74
CA GLN A 383 -15.68 -11.32 3.00
C GLN A 383 -16.87 -10.79 3.81
N ILE A 384 -17.07 -9.46 3.79
CA ILE A 384 -18.25 -8.81 4.39
C ILE A 384 -19.51 -9.13 3.62
N ASP A 385 -19.39 -9.48 2.34
CA ASP A 385 -20.47 -9.44 1.36
C ASP A 385 -21.21 -8.10 1.43
N ILE A 386 -20.47 -7.05 1.07
CA ILE A 386 -20.92 -5.66 1.23
C ILE A 386 -22.26 -5.40 0.55
N THR A 387 -22.64 -6.19 -0.45
CA THR A 387 -23.91 -6.08 -1.16
C THR A 387 -25.13 -6.34 -0.29
N LYS A 388 -24.98 -7.10 0.82
CA LYS A 388 -26.06 -7.27 1.82
C LYS A 388 -26.52 -5.96 2.44
N TYR A 389 -25.60 -4.98 2.49
CA TYR A 389 -25.86 -3.67 3.09
C TYR A 389 -26.33 -2.62 2.07
N GLY A 390 -26.17 -2.89 0.77
CA GLY A 390 -26.63 -2.03 -0.30
C GLY A 390 -28.14 -1.89 -0.36
N HIS A 391 -28.62 -1.02 -1.25
CA HIS A 391 -30.05 -0.78 -1.48
C HIS A 391 -30.40 -1.06 -2.95
N ASN A 392 -31.65 -1.39 -3.17
CA ASN A 392 -32.21 -1.46 -4.52
C ASN A 392 -32.31 -0.02 -5.05
N GLY A 393 -31.79 0.23 -6.26
CA GLY A 393 -31.83 1.55 -6.91
C GLY A 393 -33.22 2.01 -7.22
#